data_683a4a64f756e279c0d093582ba6a87c
#
_entry.id   683a4a64f756e279c0d093582ba6a87c
#
_cell.length_a   1.000
_cell.length_b   1.000
_cell.length_c   1.000
_cell.angle_alpha   90.00
_cell.angle_beta   90.00
_cell.angle_gamma   90.00
#
_symmetry.space_group_name_H-M   'P 1'
#
loop_
_entity.id
_entity.type
_entity.pdbx_description
1 polymer ?
#
loop_
_entity_poly.entity_id
_entity_poly.type
_entity_poly.pdbx_seq_one_letter_code
_entity_poly.pdbx_strand_id
1 'polypeptide(L)'
;MENKIRLAGSLFSGGGLGDVGIEWGSKIPVIAACELLPSRASLIRKNFPATKVFEGDIWKVRNSYIQYFRKVLKGQSPWLLTLSPPCQGMSSNGAGRISSAIRAGNRPLEDSRNRLILPGIDVLEALQPEWFLLENVRRMENTVIRNE
;
A
#
# COMPACT_ATOMS: atom_id res chain seq x y z
N MET A 1 7.07 27.40 17.58
CA MET A 1 6.87 26.47 16.44
C MET A 1 6.55 25.11 17.03
N GLU A 2 5.33 24.62 16.87
CA GLU A 2 4.99 23.28 17.33
C GLU A 2 5.88 22.26 16.60
N ASN A 3 6.50 21.40 17.38
CA ASN A 3 7.38 20.35 16.85
C ASN A 3 6.50 19.30 16.18
N LYS A 4 6.26 19.46 14.87
CA LYS A 4 5.37 18.59 14.10
C LYS A 4 5.95 17.18 14.06
N ILE A 5 5.24 16.22 14.60
CA ILE A 5 5.66 14.82 14.63
C ILE A 5 5.63 14.27 13.21
N ARG A 6 6.79 13.92 12.67
CA ARG A 6 6.91 13.32 11.33
C ARG A 6 6.94 11.81 11.47
N LEU A 7 5.83 11.17 11.08
CA LEU A 7 5.70 9.72 11.07
C LEU A 7 5.21 9.27 9.69
N ALA A 8 5.65 8.09 9.27
CA ALA A 8 5.26 7.50 8.01
C ALA A 8 4.51 6.17 8.20
N GLY A 9 3.84 5.76 7.13
CA GLY A 9 3.24 4.44 7.03
C GLY A 9 3.30 3.90 5.62
N SER A 10 3.13 2.59 5.48
CA SER A 10 3.14 1.92 4.18
C SER A 10 1.95 0.99 3.99
N LEU A 11 1.43 0.96 2.77
CA LEU A 11 0.40 0.04 2.32
C LEU A 11 0.95 -0.82 1.20
N PHE A 12 0.61 -2.11 1.21
CA PHE A 12 1.20 -3.12 0.32
C PHE A 12 2.72 -3.21 0.48
N SER A 13 3.15 -3.24 1.75
CA SER A 13 4.55 -2.99 2.15
C SER A 13 5.54 -4.06 1.66
N GLY A 14 5.06 -5.20 1.15
CA GLY A 14 5.93 -6.29 0.75
C GLY A 14 6.78 -6.80 1.92
N GLY A 15 8.08 -6.95 1.71
CA GLY A 15 9.04 -7.29 2.77
C GLY A 15 9.60 -6.09 3.54
N GLY A 16 9.04 -4.88 3.34
CA GLY A 16 9.50 -3.65 3.99
C GLY A 16 10.69 -2.98 3.29
N LEU A 17 11.00 -3.32 2.04
CA LEU A 17 12.15 -2.74 1.34
C LEU A 17 11.98 -1.22 1.11
N GLY A 18 10.78 -0.78 0.76
CA GLY A 18 10.46 0.65 0.66
C GLY A 18 10.59 1.35 2.02
N ASP A 19 10.21 0.69 3.09
CA ASP A 19 10.28 1.21 4.45
C ASP A 19 11.74 1.43 4.91
N VAL A 20 12.66 0.54 4.51
CA VAL A 20 14.11 0.74 4.69
C VAL A 20 14.55 2.05 4.04
N GLY A 21 14.14 2.29 2.79
CA GLY A 21 14.49 3.51 2.07
C GLY A 21 13.97 4.77 2.77
N ILE A 22 12.76 4.73 3.30
CA ILE A 22 12.16 5.83 4.05
C ILE A 22 12.93 6.08 5.35
N GLU A 23 13.08 5.08 6.21
CA GLU A 23 13.72 5.27 7.52
C GLU A 23 15.19 5.65 7.40
N TRP A 24 15.94 5.01 6.52
CA TRP A 24 17.37 5.31 6.37
C TRP A 24 17.62 6.61 5.61
N GLY A 25 16.82 6.90 4.59
CA GLY A 25 16.97 8.10 3.77
C GLY A 25 16.48 9.37 4.47
N SER A 26 15.29 9.33 5.06
CA SER A 26 14.65 10.53 5.65
C SER A 26 14.79 10.63 7.17
N LYS A 27 15.18 9.53 7.85
CA LYS A 27 15.17 9.40 9.32
C LYS A 27 13.76 9.52 9.93
N ILE A 28 12.73 9.26 9.13
CA ILE A 28 11.34 9.30 9.57
C ILE A 28 10.88 7.88 9.83
N PRO A 29 10.43 7.54 11.05
CA PRO A 29 10.02 6.19 11.38
C PRO A 29 8.73 5.79 10.64
N VAL A 30 8.71 4.58 10.10
CA VAL A 30 7.52 3.93 9.55
C VAL A 30 6.81 3.20 10.70
N ILE A 31 5.75 3.79 11.23
CA ILE A 31 5.06 3.28 12.43
C ILE A 31 4.02 2.21 12.15
N ALA A 32 3.57 2.10 10.91
CA ALA A 32 2.58 1.11 10.49
C ALA A 32 2.84 0.62 9.07
N ALA A 33 2.70 -0.68 8.86
CA ALA A 33 2.80 -1.35 7.57
C ALA A 33 1.59 -2.28 7.36
N CYS A 34 1.06 -2.34 6.12
CA CYS A 34 0.00 -3.26 5.74
C CYS A 34 0.50 -4.25 4.69
N GLU A 35 0.40 -5.54 4.97
CA GLU A 35 0.86 -6.60 4.07
C GLU A 35 -0.07 -7.82 4.14
N LEU A 36 -0.41 -8.36 2.97
CA LEU A 36 -1.31 -9.51 2.83
C LEU A 36 -0.64 -10.84 3.25
N LEU A 37 0.62 -11.04 2.82
CA LEU A 37 1.29 -12.33 2.92
C LEU A 37 1.98 -12.50 4.28
N PRO A 38 1.64 -13.54 5.07
CA PRO A 38 2.22 -13.77 6.40
C PRO A 38 3.75 -13.83 6.40
N SER A 39 4.36 -14.44 5.38
CA SER A 39 5.82 -14.53 5.27
C SER A 39 6.49 -13.14 5.15
N ARG A 40 5.89 -12.25 4.37
CA ARG A 40 6.38 -10.86 4.21
C ARG A 40 6.10 -10.03 5.45
N ALA A 41 4.92 -10.16 6.03
CA ALA A 41 4.56 -9.51 7.28
C ALA A 41 5.51 -9.92 8.43
N SER A 42 5.88 -11.21 8.49
CA SER A 42 6.88 -11.71 9.44
C SER A 42 8.26 -11.07 9.23
N LEU A 43 8.67 -10.85 7.97
CA LEU A 43 9.94 -10.20 7.65
C LEU A 43 9.93 -8.72 8.11
N ILE A 44 8.82 -8.01 7.92
CA ILE A 44 8.68 -6.64 8.42
C ILE A 44 8.82 -6.62 9.95
N ARG A 45 8.10 -7.48 10.68
CA ARG A 45 8.19 -7.55 12.15
C ARG A 45 9.59 -7.82 12.65
N LYS A 46 10.35 -8.64 11.91
CA LYS A 46 11.75 -8.96 12.28
C LYS A 46 12.68 -7.78 12.08
N ASN A 47 12.53 -7.05 10.98
CA ASN A 47 13.44 -5.97 10.60
C ASN A 47 13.04 -4.60 11.20
N PHE A 48 11.76 -4.42 11.49
CA PHE A 48 11.18 -3.19 12.03
C PHE A 48 10.34 -3.50 13.27
N PRO A 49 10.94 -3.85 14.41
CA PRO A 49 10.21 -4.30 15.60
C PRO A 49 9.31 -3.22 16.21
N ALA A 50 9.56 -1.94 15.91
CA ALA A 50 8.72 -0.82 16.36
C ALA A 50 7.51 -0.55 15.43
N THR A 51 7.49 -1.13 14.23
CA THR A 51 6.41 -0.95 13.25
C THR A 51 5.22 -1.85 13.58
N LYS A 52 4.04 -1.29 13.69
CA LYS A 52 2.79 -2.05 13.79
C LYS A 52 2.44 -2.65 12.43
N VAL A 53 2.46 -3.98 12.32
CA VAL A 53 2.11 -4.69 11.08
C VAL A 53 0.65 -5.11 11.10
N PHE A 54 -0.11 -4.62 10.12
CA PHE A 54 -1.49 -5.01 9.81
C PHE A 54 -1.44 -6.09 8.73
N GLU A 55 -1.40 -7.35 9.18
CA GLU A 55 -1.37 -8.51 8.31
C GLU A 55 -2.78 -8.86 7.84
N GLY A 56 -2.95 -8.99 6.52
CA GLY A 56 -4.20 -9.41 5.91
C GLY A 56 -4.64 -8.56 4.73
N ASP A 57 -5.84 -8.89 4.24
CA ASP A 57 -6.47 -8.18 3.14
C ASP A 57 -6.77 -6.73 3.54
N ILE A 58 -6.28 -5.79 2.76
CA ILE A 58 -6.43 -4.35 3.01
C ILE A 58 -7.92 -3.94 3.12
N TRP A 59 -8.82 -4.57 2.36
CA TRP A 59 -10.25 -4.33 2.48
C TRP A 59 -10.78 -4.57 3.89
N LYS A 60 -10.16 -5.49 4.62
CA LYS A 60 -10.55 -5.87 5.99
C LYS A 60 -9.80 -5.06 7.05
N VAL A 61 -8.51 -4.80 6.83
CA VAL A 61 -7.64 -4.23 7.87
C VAL A 61 -7.51 -2.71 7.80
N ARG A 62 -7.94 -2.05 6.69
CA ARG A 62 -7.76 -0.60 6.50
C ARG A 62 -8.34 0.26 7.64
N ASN A 63 -9.51 -0.11 8.16
CA ASN A 63 -10.14 0.65 9.25
C ASN A 63 -9.30 0.60 10.53
N SER A 64 -8.74 -0.56 10.87
CA SER A 64 -7.84 -0.71 12.01
C SER A 64 -6.53 0.06 11.82
N TYR A 65 -6.01 0.08 10.59
CA TYR A 65 -4.84 0.87 10.20
C TYR A 65 -5.10 2.38 10.40
N ILE A 66 -6.23 2.88 9.90
CA ILE A 66 -6.65 4.28 10.05
C ILE A 66 -6.80 4.66 11.54
N GLN A 67 -7.48 3.82 12.32
CA GLN A 67 -7.69 4.05 13.75
C GLN A 67 -6.37 4.09 14.51
N TYR A 68 -5.41 3.24 14.15
CA TYR A 68 -4.07 3.25 14.75
C TYR A 68 -3.36 4.59 14.54
N PHE A 69 -3.35 5.11 13.32
CA PHE A 69 -2.76 6.42 13.01
C PHE A 69 -3.45 7.54 13.79
N ARG A 70 -4.78 7.58 13.79
CA ARG A 70 -5.56 8.58 14.52
C ARG A 70 -5.24 8.57 16.02
N LYS A 71 -5.07 7.38 16.59
CA LYS A 71 -4.68 7.22 17.99
C LYS A 71 -3.27 7.71 18.27
N VAL A 72 -2.29 7.30 17.47
CA VAL A 72 -0.88 7.63 17.68
C VAL A 72 -0.62 9.12 17.44
N LEU A 73 -1.18 9.68 16.38
CA LEU A 73 -1.01 11.07 15.98
C LEU A 73 -1.98 12.04 16.68
N LYS A 74 -2.87 11.52 17.55
CA LYS A 74 -3.86 12.35 18.27
C LYS A 74 -4.66 13.28 17.36
N GLY A 75 -5.03 12.77 16.19
CA GLY A 75 -5.79 13.49 15.17
C GLY A 75 -4.95 14.32 14.18
N GLN A 76 -3.64 14.37 14.34
CA GLN A 76 -2.75 14.97 13.32
C GLN A 76 -2.62 14.05 12.10
N SER A 77 -2.26 14.63 10.96
CA SER A 77 -1.97 13.89 9.73
C SER A 77 -0.61 13.21 9.79
N PRO A 78 -0.45 12.00 9.20
CA PRO A 78 0.89 11.44 8.99
C PRO A 78 1.69 12.32 8.02
N TRP A 79 3.01 12.30 8.17
CA TRP A 79 3.87 13.05 7.25
C TRP A 79 3.93 12.40 5.87
N LEU A 80 4.04 11.06 5.80
CA LEU A 80 4.12 10.32 4.55
C LEU A 80 3.32 9.03 4.62
N LEU A 81 2.56 8.74 3.56
CA LEU A 81 2.05 7.39 3.28
C LEU A 81 2.58 6.91 1.94
N THR A 82 3.09 5.66 1.91
CA THR A 82 3.49 5.00 0.68
C THR A 82 2.51 3.89 0.30
N LEU A 83 2.26 3.76 -0.99
CA LEU A 83 1.34 2.79 -1.56
C LEU A 83 2.00 2.09 -2.75
N SER A 84 2.13 0.76 -2.70
CA SER A 84 2.68 -0.04 -3.80
C SER A 84 1.71 -1.19 -4.13
N PRO A 85 0.50 -0.88 -4.64
CA PRO A 85 -0.50 -1.90 -4.94
C PRO A 85 -0.02 -2.85 -6.04
N PRO A 86 -0.50 -4.12 -6.05
CA PRO A 86 -0.06 -5.12 -7.02
C PRO A 86 -0.26 -4.69 -8.46
N CYS A 87 0.78 -4.85 -9.29
CA CYS A 87 0.81 -4.45 -10.71
C CYS A 87 0.56 -5.60 -11.70
N GLN A 88 0.30 -6.84 -11.22
CA GLN A 88 0.25 -8.03 -12.09
C GLN A 88 -0.87 -7.98 -13.15
N GLY A 89 -1.93 -7.25 -12.92
CA GLY A 89 -2.99 -7.02 -13.90
C GLY A 89 -2.65 -5.97 -14.96
N MET A 90 -1.64 -5.13 -14.70
CA MET A 90 -1.30 -3.93 -15.48
C MET A 90 0.09 -4.02 -16.12
N SER A 91 0.97 -4.91 -15.65
CA SER A 91 2.35 -5.04 -16.15
C SER A 91 2.39 -5.46 -17.62
N SER A 92 3.27 -4.84 -18.40
CA SER A 92 3.57 -5.24 -19.80
C SER A 92 4.29 -6.57 -19.88
N ASN A 93 5.01 -6.97 -18.82
CA ASN A 93 5.66 -8.27 -18.75
C ASN A 93 4.57 -9.36 -18.65
N GLY A 94 4.42 -10.14 -19.74
CA GLY A 94 3.39 -11.16 -19.86
C GLY A 94 2.08 -10.68 -20.50
N ALA A 95 2.00 -9.47 -21.04
CA ALA A 95 0.79 -8.94 -21.69
C ALA A 95 0.25 -9.89 -22.79
N GLY A 96 1.14 -10.54 -23.56
CA GLY A 96 0.76 -11.55 -24.55
C GLY A 96 0.11 -12.78 -23.91
N ARG A 97 0.65 -13.30 -22.81
CA ARG A 97 0.07 -14.42 -22.05
C ARG A 97 -1.29 -14.04 -21.43
N ILE A 98 -1.38 -12.84 -20.88
CA ILE A 98 -2.63 -12.30 -20.31
C ILE A 98 -3.70 -12.23 -21.39
N SER A 99 -3.40 -11.62 -22.54
CA SER A 99 -4.33 -11.50 -23.66
C SER A 99 -4.76 -12.84 -24.24
N SER A 100 -3.83 -13.81 -24.31
CA SER A 100 -4.14 -15.18 -24.76
C SER A 100 -5.04 -15.90 -23.77
N ALA A 101 -4.79 -15.78 -22.47
CA ALA A 101 -5.60 -16.40 -21.42
C ALA A 101 -7.02 -15.79 -21.36
N ILE A 102 -7.17 -14.48 -21.57
CA ILE A 102 -8.47 -13.81 -21.65
C ILE A 102 -9.24 -14.31 -22.87
N ARG A 103 -8.61 -14.36 -24.06
CA ARG A 103 -9.24 -14.85 -25.29
C ARG A 103 -9.65 -16.31 -25.18
N ALA A 104 -8.91 -17.13 -24.45
CA ALA A 104 -9.21 -18.53 -24.19
C ALA A 104 -10.27 -18.74 -23.07
N GLY A 105 -10.79 -17.66 -22.46
CA GLY A 105 -11.74 -17.76 -21.35
C GLY A 105 -11.15 -18.23 -20.02
N ASN A 106 -9.83 -18.38 -19.94
CA ASN A 106 -9.12 -18.87 -18.76
C ASN A 106 -8.79 -17.76 -17.73
N ARG A 107 -9.12 -16.50 -18.06
CA ARG A 107 -8.90 -15.35 -17.17
C ARG A 107 -9.97 -14.29 -17.43
N PRO A 108 -10.49 -13.62 -16.38
CA PRO A 108 -11.41 -12.49 -16.54
C PRO A 108 -10.74 -11.33 -17.27
N LEU A 109 -11.54 -10.50 -17.95
CA LEU A 109 -11.10 -9.31 -18.67
C LEU A 109 -10.42 -8.32 -17.75
N GLU A 110 -10.96 -8.16 -16.54
CA GLU A 110 -10.43 -7.29 -15.49
C GLU A 110 -9.82 -8.14 -14.36
N ASP A 111 -8.59 -7.79 -13.97
CA ASP A 111 -7.94 -8.41 -12.83
C ASP A 111 -8.41 -7.71 -11.55
N SER A 112 -9.05 -8.44 -10.65
CA SER A 112 -9.57 -7.90 -9.39
C SER A 112 -8.53 -7.18 -8.55
N ARG A 113 -7.23 -7.51 -8.74
CA ARG A 113 -6.12 -6.83 -8.07
C ARG A 113 -5.94 -5.38 -8.49
N ASN A 114 -6.43 -4.99 -9.68
CA ASN A 114 -6.42 -3.60 -10.13
C ASN A 114 -7.26 -2.70 -9.20
N ARG A 115 -8.27 -3.27 -8.54
CA ARG A 115 -9.15 -2.55 -7.60
C ARG A 115 -8.51 -2.31 -6.24
N LEU A 116 -7.35 -2.90 -5.95
CA LEU A 116 -6.66 -2.73 -4.67
C LEU A 116 -6.14 -1.30 -4.43
N ILE A 117 -6.10 -0.48 -5.46
CA ILE A 117 -5.82 0.95 -5.28
C ILE A 117 -6.94 1.66 -4.48
N LEU A 118 -8.20 1.24 -4.62
CA LEU A 118 -9.35 1.88 -3.99
C LEU A 118 -9.25 1.93 -2.47
N PRO A 119 -9.02 0.80 -1.75
CA PRO A 119 -8.85 0.86 -0.30
C PRO A 119 -7.60 1.64 0.13
N GLY A 120 -6.59 1.77 -0.75
CA GLY A 120 -5.47 2.68 -0.54
C GLY A 120 -5.89 4.14 -0.57
N ILE A 121 -6.75 4.52 -1.54
CA ILE A 121 -7.35 5.86 -1.63
C ILE A 121 -8.21 6.15 -0.39
N ASP A 122 -9.04 5.20 0.06
CA ASP A 122 -9.83 5.34 1.29
C ASP A 122 -8.95 5.72 2.49
N VAL A 123 -7.74 5.10 2.60
CA VAL A 123 -6.79 5.42 3.67
C VAL A 123 -6.21 6.82 3.50
N LEU A 124 -5.85 7.23 2.28
CA LEU A 124 -5.36 8.59 2.00
C LEU A 124 -6.41 9.64 2.36
N GLU A 125 -7.65 9.44 1.94
CA GLU A 125 -8.76 10.35 2.24
C GLU A 125 -9.06 10.44 3.74
N ALA A 126 -8.97 9.32 4.46
CA ALA A 126 -9.24 9.27 5.89
C ALA A 126 -8.14 9.89 6.76
N LEU A 127 -6.88 9.82 6.33
CA LEU A 127 -5.71 10.26 7.10
C LEU A 127 -5.12 11.58 6.61
N GLN A 128 -5.41 12.00 5.38
CA GLN A 128 -4.93 13.27 4.79
C GLN A 128 -3.43 13.51 5.04
N PRO A 129 -2.54 12.59 4.58
CA PRO A 129 -1.11 12.75 4.80
C PRO A 129 -0.57 14.02 4.13
N GLU A 130 0.52 14.60 4.66
CA GLU A 130 1.17 15.75 4.01
C GLU A 130 1.73 15.39 2.64
N TRP A 131 2.26 14.17 2.55
CA TRP A 131 2.81 13.59 1.31
C TRP A 131 2.31 12.16 1.14
N PHE A 132 2.09 11.77 -0.10
CA PHE A 132 1.94 10.37 -0.43
C PHE A 132 2.84 10.02 -1.62
N LEU A 133 3.31 8.76 -1.63
CA LEU A 133 4.07 8.18 -2.71
C LEU A 133 3.33 6.95 -3.21
N LEU A 134 2.86 7.00 -4.45
CA LEU A 134 2.28 5.86 -5.15
C LEU A 134 3.29 5.29 -6.14
N GLU A 135 3.72 4.06 -5.90
CA GLU A 135 4.59 3.31 -6.80
C GLU A 135 3.76 2.28 -7.57
N ASN A 136 3.90 2.28 -8.89
CA ASN A 136 3.31 1.25 -9.75
C ASN A 136 3.97 1.27 -11.15
N VAL A 137 3.56 0.33 -12.01
CA VAL A 137 3.99 0.30 -13.40
C VAL A 137 3.29 1.41 -14.21
N ARG A 138 3.99 1.95 -15.23
CA ARG A 138 3.48 3.04 -16.08
C ARG A 138 2.07 2.79 -16.65
N ARG A 139 1.73 1.55 -16.98
CA ARG A 139 0.40 1.21 -17.53
C ARG A 139 -0.74 1.44 -16.55
N MET A 140 -0.49 1.66 -15.28
CA MET A 140 -1.51 1.99 -14.29
C MET A 140 -2.24 3.29 -14.67
N GLU A 141 -1.56 4.28 -15.23
CA GLU A 141 -2.14 5.57 -15.65
C GLU A 141 -3.31 5.43 -16.64
N ASN A 142 -3.31 4.33 -17.42
CA ASN A 142 -4.32 4.03 -18.44
C ASN A 142 -5.25 2.88 -18.04
N THR A 143 -5.20 2.45 -16.79
CA THR A 143 -6.02 1.33 -16.29
C THR A 143 -7.37 1.87 -15.82
N VAL A 144 -8.44 1.44 -16.48
CA VAL A 144 -9.80 1.77 -16.09
C VAL A 144 -10.29 0.75 -15.06
N ILE A 145 -10.75 1.24 -13.92
CA ILE A 145 -11.42 0.45 -12.88
C ILE A 145 -12.92 0.73 -13.03
N ARG A 146 -13.68 -0.30 -13.37
CA ARG A 146 -15.14 -0.18 -13.51
C ARG A 146 -15.79 -0.26 -12.13
N ASN A 147 -16.72 0.63 -11.86
CA ASN A 147 -17.62 0.49 -10.73
C ASN A 147 -18.67 -0.59 -11.10
N GLU A 148 -18.84 -1.57 -10.25
CA GLU A 148 -19.95 -2.52 -10.32
C GLU A 148 -21.19 -1.89 -9.73
#